data_2bb05b68524558de29f4d458b636abe2
#
_entry.id   2bb05b68524558de29f4d458b636abe2
#
_cell.length_a   1.000
_cell.length_b   1.000
_cell.length_c   1.000
_cell.angle_alpha   90.00
_cell.angle_beta   90.00
_cell.angle_gamma   90.00
#
_symmetry.space_group_name_H-M   'P 1'
#
loop_
_entity.id
_entity.type
_entity.pdbx_description
1 polymer ?
#
loop_
_entity_poly.entity_id
_entity_poly.type
_entity_poly.pdbx_seq_one_letter_code
_entity_poly.pdbx_strand_id
1 'polypeptide(L)'
;IKEKSMFITADGGFDYSNDFNGQETQSCRIILAELIICFKCQAIGGNFVCKFFDLFNSLTIKLVYILKTLYTEMYIYKPVTSRPANSERYIICKGFKGITDELLSDLENILTKWKDDKIYDIKGITLDNGFLNYIYKHNIMFVSNQIKYLEKTLELVKHNPSKFEYNKII
;
A
#
# COMPACT_ATOMS: atom_id res chain seq x y z
N ILE A 1 -1.14 -4.96 -25.12
CA ILE A 1 0.27 -5.35 -24.88
C ILE A 1 0.43 -6.75 -25.45
N LYS A 2 1.41 -6.96 -26.36
CA LYS A 2 1.61 -8.27 -27.03
C LYS A 2 2.15 -9.33 -26.07
N GLU A 3 2.99 -8.95 -25.11
CA GLU A 3 3.55 -9.86 -24.11
C GLU A 3 3.23 -9.34 -22.70
N LYS A 4 2.78 -10.23 -21.82
CA LYS A 4 2.47 -9.93 -20.43
C LYS A 4 3.65 -10.29 -19.54
N SER A 5 3.84 -9.53 -18.46
CA SER A 5 4.97 -9.69 -17.54
C SER A 5 4.65 -10.70 -16.42
N MET A 6 5.62 -11.55 -16.09
CA MET A 6 5.55 -12.46 -14.94
C MET A 6 5.86 -11.75 -13.61
N PHE A 7 6.56 -10.62 -13.64
CA PHE A 7 6.89 -9.86 -12.44
C PHE A 7 6.72 -8.36 -12.70
N ILE A 8 5.94 -7.70 -11.84
CA ILE A 8 5.69 -6.26 -11.91
C ILE A 8 5.95 -5.66 -10.54
N THR A 9 6.52 -4.47 -10.51
CA THR A 9 6.66 -3.65 -9.30
C THR A 9 6.06 -2.28 -9.52
N ALA A 10 5.48 -1.71 -8.46
CA ALA A 10 4.94 -0.36 -8.45
C ALA A 10 5.40 0.35 -7.17
N ASP A 11 6.01 1.52 -7.32
CA ASP A 11 6.60 2.30 -6.24
C ASP A 11 6.30 3.81 -6.43
N GLY A 12 5.14 4.14 -6.96
CA GLY A 12 4.69 5.50 -7.16
C GLY A 12 4.51 6.26 -5.85
N GLY A 13 4.71 7.57 -5.91
CA GLY A 13 4.53 8.43 -4.76
C GLY A 13 4.71 9.89 -5.12
N PHE A 14 4.37 10.74 -4.16
CA PHE A 14 4.55 12.18 -4.23
C PHE A 14 5.48 12.65 -3.12
N ASP A 15 5.86 13.91 -3.14
CA ASP A 15 6.47 14.56 -1.99
C ASP A 15 5.39 14.88 -0.94
N TYR A 16 5.45 14.17 0.19
CA TYR A 16 4.52 14.33 1.31
C TYR A 16 5.10 15.18 2.45
N SER A 17 6.20 15.89 2.23
CA SER A 17 6.90 16.68 3.27
C SER A 17 6.01 17.72 3.96
N ASN A 18 4.97 18.19 3.28
CA ASN A 18 4.03 19.17 3.81
C ASN A 18 2.85 18.55 4.58
N ASP A 19 2.55 17.25 4.40
CA ASP A 19 1.43 16.57 5.05
C ASP A 19 1.65 15.05 5.10
N PHE A 20 2.44 14.61 6.06
CA PHE A 20 2.65 13.17 6.28
C PHE A 20 1.39 12.43 6.72
N ASN A 21 0.45 13.10 7.39
CA ASN A 21 -0.80 12.47 7.84
C ASN A 21 -1.77 12.20 6.67
N GLY A 22 -1.70 13.01 5.62
CA GLY A 22 -2.49 12.83 4.40
C GLY A 22 -1.93 11.79 3.43
N GLN A 23 -0.78 11.22 3.71
CA GLN A 23 -0.01 10.34 2.81
C GLN A 23 -0.83 9.17 2.28
N GLU A 24 -1.58 8.47 3.13
CA GLU A 24 -2.46 7.37 2.75
C GLU A 24 -3.53 7.81 1.73
N THR A 25 -4.24 8.88 2.04
CA THR A 25 -5.34 9.37 1.18
C THR A 25 -4.84 9.92 -0.16
N GLN A 26 -3.74 10.68 -0.12
CA GLN A 26 -3.15 11.30 -1.32
C GLN A 26 -2.56 10.25 -2.28
N SER A 27 -2.06 9.13 -1.75
CA SER A 27 -1.48 8.05 -2.57
C SER A 27 -2.53 7.13 -3.20
N CYS A 28 -3.76 7.08 -2.71
CA CYS A 28 -4.79 6.14 -3.19
C CYS A 28 -5.02 6.21 -4.70
N ARG A 29 -5.01 7.42 -5.28
CA ARG A 29 -5.24 7.60 -6.73
C ARG A 29 -4.11 7.02 -7.57
N ILE A 30 -2.84 7.26 -7.19
CA ILE A 30 -1.69 6.71 -7.92
C ILE A 30 -1.65 5.20 -7.76
N ILE A 31 -1.91 4.68 -6.55
CA ILE A 31 -2.00 3.24 -6.30
C ILE A 31 -3.08 2.61 -7.19
N LEU A 32 -4.27 3.17 -7.28
CA LEU A 32 -5.32 2.64 -8.16
C LEU A 32 -4.86 2.62 -9.63
N ALA A 33 -4.18 3.66 -10.10
CA ALA A 33 -3.64 3.69 -11.47
C ALA A 33 -2.58 2.60 -11.69
N GLU A 34 -1.68 2.40 -10.73
CA GLU A 34 -0.67 1.34 -10.76
C GLU A 34 -1.30 -0.06 -10.79
N LEU A 35 -2.35 -0.29 -9.98
CA LEU A 35 -3.10 -1.55 -9.98
C LEU A 35 -3.75 -1.82 -11.34
N ILE A 36 -4.42 -0.84 -11.94
CA ILE A 36 -5.06 -0.97 -13.26
C ILE A 36 -4.00 -1.32 -14.32
N ILE A 37 -2.88 -0.62 -14.34
CA ILE A 37 -1.78 -0.90 -15.28
C ILE A 37 -1.22 -2.30 -15.04
N CYS A 38 -1.00 -2.68 -13.79
CA CYS A 38 -0.55 -4.01 -13.41
C CYS A 38 -1.48 -5.10 -13.96
N PHE A 39 -2.78 -5.00 -13.71
CA PHE A 39 -3.77 -6.01 -14.16
C PHE A 39 -3.83 -6.14 -15.68
N LYS A 40 -3.61 -5.04 -16.41
CA LYS A 40 -3.53 -5.05 -17.87
C LYS A 40 -2.25 -5.69 -18.42
N CYS A 41 -1.15 -5.58 -17.68
CA CYS A 41 0.17 -5.98 -18.16
C CYS A 41 0.63 -7.34 -17.63
N GLN A 42 -0.01 -7.88 -16.58
CA GLN A 42 0.47 -9.06 -15.87
C GLN A 42 0.01 -10.36 -16.55
N ALA A 43 0.92 -11.32 -16.64
CA ALA A 43 0.63 -12.68 -17.05
C ALA A 43 -0.08 -13.45 -15.93
N ILE A 44 -0.94 -14.40 -16.27
CA ILE A 44 -1.52 -15.35 -15.31
C ILE A 44 -0.38 -16.11 -14.60
N GLY A 45 -0.51 -16.29 -13.28
CA GLY A 45 0.53 -16.86 -12.44
C GLY A 45 1.64 -15.88 -12.04
N GLY A 46 1.64 -14.66 -12.58
CA GLY A 46 2.65 -13.64 -12.30
C GLY A 46 2.58 -13.08 -10.88
N ASN A 47 3.65 -12.39 -10.47
CA ASN A 47 3.81 -11.81 -9.14
C ASN A 47 3.86 -10.28 -9.20
N PHE A 48 3.36 -9.63 -8.17
CA PHE A 48 3.30 -8.18 -8.07
C PHE A 48 3.77 -7.70 -6.71
N VAL A 49 4.52 -6.61 -6.69
CA VAL A 49 4.92 -5.89 -5.47
C VAL A 49 4.53 -4.43 -5.62
N CYS A 50 3.75 -3.93 -4.69
CA CYS A 50 3.29 -2.54 -4.71
C CYS A 50 3.56 -1.86 -3.37
N LYS A 51 4.07 -0.63 -3.42
CA LYS A 51 4.20 0.21 -2.23
C LYS A 51 2.84 0.73 -1.79
N PHE A 52 2.61 0.64 -0.49
CA PHE A 52 1.50 1.25 0.22
C PHE A 52 2.02 2.04 1.43
N PHE A 53 1.17 2.85 1.99
CA PHE A 53 1.41 3.52 3.26
C PHE A 53 0.52 2.90 4.35
N ASP A 54 -0.14 3.71 5.16
CA ASP A 54 -1.08 3.19 6.16
C ASP A 54 -2.29 2.51 5.51
N LEU A 55 -2.96 1.65 6.29
CA LEU A 55 -4.13 0.88 5.88
C LEU A 55 -5.28 1.15 6.87
N PHE A 56 -5.67 2.41 7.02
CA PHE A 56 -6.75 2.85 7.92
C PHE A 56 -8.03 3.23 7.17
N ASN A 57 -7.88 3.76 5.95
CA ASN A 57 -9.02 4.21 5.15
C ASN A 57 -9.73 3.04 4.45
N SER A 58 -11.05 3.09 4.38
CA SER A 58 -11.88 2.10 3.68
C SER A 58 -11.41 1.88 2.25
N LEU A 59 -11.08 2.96 1.54
CA LEU A 59 -10.61 2.91 0.16
C LEU A 59 -9.32 2.10 0.02
N THR A 60 -8.30 2.42 0.82
CA THR A 60 -7.01 1.71 0.80
C THR A 60 -7.19 0.22 1.13
N ILE A 61 -7.99 -0.07 2.16
CA ILE A 61 -8.30 -1.45 2.58
C ILE A 61 -8.98 -2.23 1.45
N LYS A 62 -9.91 -1.60 0.71
CA LYS A 62 -10.58 -2.22 -0.44
C LYS A 62 -9.64 -2.45 -1.62
N LEU A 63 -8.67 -1.55 -1.89
CA LEU A 63 -7.64 -1.80 -2.89
C LEU A 63 -6.79 -3.03 -2.55
N VAL A 64 -6.40 -3.18 -1.27
CA VAL A 64 -5.68 -4.38 -0.81
C VAL A 64 -6.57 -5.62 -0.87
N TYR A 65 -7.88 -5.50 -0.61
CA TYR A 65 -8.81 -6.61 -0.74
C TYR A 65 -8.96 -7.09 -2.18
N ILE A 66 -8.99 -6.17 -3.15
CA ILE A 66 -8.96 -6.53 -4.59
C ILE A 66 -7.71 -7.37 -4.89
N LEU A 67 -6.54 -6.95 -4.42
CA LEU A 67 -5.31 -7.73 -4.59
C LEU A 67 -5.44 -9.13 -3.96
N LYS A 68 -5.95 -9.24 -2.72
CA LYS A 68 -6.20 -10.53 -2.07
C LYS A 68 -7.10 -11.43 -2.93
N THR A 69 -8.11 -10.88 -3.60
CA THR A 69 -9.05 -11.67 -4.40
C THR A 69 -8.46 -12.11 -5.73
N LEU A 70 -7.60 -11.30 -6.34
CA LEU A 70 -7.02 -11.55 -7.67
C LEU A 70 -5.72 -12.36 -7.66
N TYR A 71 -5.13 -12.62 -6.50
CA TYR A 71 -3.90 -13.41 -6.37
C TYR A 71 -4.12 -14.64 -5.50
N THR A 72 -3.27 -15.65 -5.67
CA THR A 72 -3.30 -16.87 -4.85
C THR A 72 -2.82 -16.61 -3.44
N GLU A 73 -1.76 -15.81 -3.30
CA GLU A 73 -1.16 -15.42 -2.04
C GLU A 73 -0.96 -13.89 -1.98
N MET A 74 -1.17 -13.31 -0.81
CA MET A 74 -0.92 -11.89 -0.54
C MET A 74 -0.32 -11.71 0.86
N TYR A 75 0.70 -10.87 0.95
CA TYR A 75 1.40 -10.54 2.20
C TYR A 75 1.55 -9.03 2.35
N ILE A 76 1.47 -8.55 3.60
CA ILE A 76 1.85 -7.17 3.96
C ILE A 76 3.24 -7.25 4.58
N TYR A 77 4.20 -6.52 4.01
CA TYR A 77 5.60 -6.59 4.39
C TYR A 77 6.23 -5.21 4.55
N LYS A 78 7.03 -5.03 5.59
CA LYS A 78 7.90 -3.87 5.75
C LYS A 78 9.34 -4.34 5.69
N PRO A 79 10.14 -3.93 4.67
CA PRO A 79 11.53 -4.30 4.56
C PRO A 79 12.34 -3.80 5.76
N VAL A 80 13.32 -4.58 6.19
CA VAL A 80 14.25 -4.17 7.28
C VAL A 80 15.10 -2.96 6.90
N THR A 81 15.24 -2.70 5.60
CA THR A 81 15.94 -1.53 5.05
C THR A 81 15.07 -0.27 5.01
N SER A 82 13.75 -0.41 5.16
CA SER A 82 12.84 0.74 5.26
C SER A 82 12.91 1.34 6.66
N ARG A 83 12.90 2.68 6.74
CA ARG A 83 12.94 3.40 8.03
C ARG A 83 11.79 2.96 8.93
N PRO A 84 12.06 2.46 10.16
CA PRO A 84 11.01 1.91 11.02
C PRO A 84 9.94 2.91 11.43
N ALA A 85 10.30 4.21 11.48
CA ALA A 85 9.41 5.28 11.90
C ALA A 85 8.45 5.77 10.81
N ASN A 86 8.62 5.37 9.53
CA ASN A 86 7.70 5.76 8.47
C ASN A 86 6.57 4.73 8.28
N SER A 87 5.48 5.15 7.61
CA SER A 87 4.31 4.32 7.33
C SER A 87 4.47 3.39 6.12
N GLU A 88 5.56 3.52 5.34
CA GLU A 88 5.83 2.74 4.13
C GLU A 88 5.80 1.23 4.39
N ARG A 89 5.05 0.52 3.58
CA ARG A 89 4.96 -0.95 3.55
C ARG A 89 4.70 -1.42 2.12
N TYR A 90 4.87 -2.72 1.89
CA TYR A 90 4.69 -3.32 0.57
C TYR A 90 3.65 -4.41 0.63
N ILE A 91 2.75 -4.43 -0.36
CA ILE A 91 1.85 -5.55 -0.61
C ILE A 91 2.53 -6.44 -1.64
N ILE A 92 2.80 -7.68 -1.23
CA ILE A 92 3.45 -8.71 -2.06
C ILE A 92 2.38 -9.71 -2.47
N CYS A 93 2.16 -9.85 -3.77
CA CYS A 93 1.16 -10.72 -4.35
C CYS A 93 1.81 -11.77 -5.25
N LYS A 94 1.37 -13.04 -5.13
CA LYS A 94 1.88 -14.14 -5.94
C LYS A 94 0.73 -14.88 -6.62
N GLY A 95 0.98 -15.30 -7.85
CA GLY A 95 0.06 -16.14 -8.59
C GLY A 95 -1.19 -15.38 -9.04
N PHE A 96 -1.03 -14.40 -9.93
CA PHE A 96 -2.15 -13.66 -10.52
C PHE A 96 -3.16 -14.59 -11.19
N LYS A 97 -4.43 -14.52 -10.81
CA LYS A 97 -5.52 -15.35 -11.33
C LYS A 97 -6.24 -14.73 -12.54
N GLY A 98 -5.91 -13.51 -12.87
CA GLY A 98 -6.62 -12.70 -13.85
C GLY A 98 -7.62 -11.74 -13.21
N ILE A 99 -8.18 -10.86 -14.02
CA ILE A 99 -9.24 -9.93 -13.66
C ILE A 99 -10.34 -10.01 -14.73
N THR A 100 -11.60 -9.84 -14.32
CA THR A 100 -12.71 -9.74 -15.27
C THR A 100 -12.75 -8.37 -15.95
N ASP A 101 -13.20 -8.32 -17.20
CA ASP A 101 -13.33 -7.04 -17.93
C ASP A 101 -14.29 -6.07 -17.21
N GLU A 102 -15.32 -6.59 -16.54
CA GLU A 102 -16.27 -5.81 -15.75
C GLU A 102 -15.55 -5.09 -14.59
N LEU A 103 -14.83 -5.83 -13.73
CA LEU A 103 -14.11 -5.24 -12.60
C LEU A 103 -13.04 -4.27 -13.07
N LEU A 104 -12.31 -4.59 -14.14
CA LEU A 104 -11.30 -3.70 -14.70
C LEU A 104 -11.93 -2.38 -15.19
N SER A 105 -13.04 -2.47 -15.92
CA SER A 105 -13.80 -1.29 -16.40
C SER A 105 -14.30 -0.43 -15.24
N ASP A 106 -14.80 -1.06 -14.16
CA ASP A 106 -15.25 -0.33 -12.97
C ASP A 106 -14.11 0.44 -12.30
N LEU A 107 -12.93 -0.16 -12.17
CA LEU A 107 -11.74 0.51 -11.62
C LEU A 107 -11.29 1.68 -12.51
N GLU A 108 -11.32 1.53 -13.83
CA GLU A 108 -11.01 2.60 -14.78
C GLU A 108 -12.00 3.75 -14.71
N ASN A 109 -13.30 3.45 -14.57
CA ASN A 109 -14.34 4.44 -14.38
C ASN A 109 -14.15 5.24 -13.08
N ILE A 110 -13.76 4.57 -11.98
CA ILE A 110 -13.43 5.22 -10.71
C ILE A 110 -12.26 6.16 -10.91
N LEU A 111 -11.17 5.70 -11.54
CA LEU A 111 -9.98 6.52 -11.77
C LEU A 111 -10.29 7.75 -12.65
N THR A 112 -11.17 7.61 -13.63
CA THR A 112 -11.60 8.70 -14.52
C THR A 112 -12.40 9.76 -13.75
N LYS A 113 -13.36 9.34 -12.93
CA LYS A 113 -14.18 10.25 -12.10
C LYS A 113 -13.36 10.97 -11.03
N TRP A 114 -12.22 10.40 -10.61
CA TRP A 114 -11.33 11.02 -9.60
C TRP A 114 -10.71 12.35 -10.04
N LYS A 115 -10.85 12.76 -11.28
CA LYS A 115 -10.41 14.09 -11.74
C LYS A 115 -11.27 15.20 -11.14
N ASP A 116 -12.56 14.95 -10.99
CA ASP A 116 -13.57 15.95 -10.65
C ASP A 116 -14.11 15.75 -9.23
N ASP A 117 -14.12 14.51 -8.74
CA ASP A 117 -14.65 14.12 -7.44
C ASP A 117 -13.59 13.55 -6.50
N LYS A 118 -13.71 13.84 -5.21
CA LYS A 118 -12.93 13.14 -4.19
C LYS A 118 -13.55 11.76 -3.97
N ILE A 119 -12.82 10.70 -4.28
CA ILE A 119 -13.25 9.32 -4.07
C ILE A 119 -12.80 8.87 -2.67
N TYR A 120 -13.74 8.46 -1.85
CA TYR A 120 -13.49 7.99 -0.49
C TYR A 120 -13.75 6.50 -0.30
N ASP A 121 -14.43 5.87 -1.26
CA ASP A 121 -14.78 4.45 -1.18
C ASP A 121 -15.04 3.83 -2.55
N ILE A 122 -14.88 2.50 -2.65
CA ILE A 122 -15.25 1.68 -3.82
C ILE A 122 -16.54 0.94 -3.47
N LYS A 123 -17.64 1.31 -4.14
CA LYS A 123 -18.93 0.65 -3.95
C LYS A 123 -18.92 -0.78 -4.50
N GLY A 124 -19.77 -1.64 -3.95
CA GLY A 124 -19.95 -3.01 -4.42
C GLY A 124 -18.91 -4.01 -3.87
N ILE A 125 -17.87 -3.55 -3.16
CA ILE A 125 -16.91 -4.43 -2.49
C ILE A 125 -17.28 -4.59 -1.03
N THR A 126 -17.64 -5.82 -0.64
CA THR A 126 -17.88 -6.21 0.76
C THR A 126 -16.66 -6.93 1.31
N LEU A 127 -16.12 -6.42 2.41
CA LEU A 127 -14.95 -7.00 3.08
C LEU A 127 -15.39 -8.14 4.00
N ASP A 128 -14.70 -9.27 3.94
CA ASP A 128 -14.92 -10.35 4.91
C ASP A 128 -14.25 -10.07 6.26
N ASN A 129 -14.84 -10.59 7.35
CA ASN A 129 -14.34 -10.38 8.71
C ASN A 129 -12.93 -10.96 8.92
N GLY A 130 -12.59 -12.04 8.23
CA GLY A 130 -11.26 -12.64 8.32
C GLY A 130 -10.19 -11.70 7.78
N PHE A 131 -10.47 -11.06 6.65
CA PHE A 131 -9.59 -10.05 6.07
C PHE A 131 -9.49 -8.79 6.94
N LEU A 132 -10.60 -8.29 7.46
CA LEU A 132 -10.58 -7.15 8.38
C LEU A 132 -9.73 -7.42 9.61
N ASN A 133 -9.85 -8.61 10.21
CA ASN A 133 -9.02 -9.04 11.34
C ASN A 133 -7.53 -9.15 10.95
N TYR A 134 -7.22 -9.59 9.74
CA TYR A 134 -5.86 -9.63 9.22
C TYR A 134 -5.27 -8.23 9.12
N ILE A 135 -5.96 -7.27 8.50
CA ILE A 135 -5.55 -5.86 8.41
C ILE A 135 -5.38 -5.25 9.80
N TYR A 136 -6.33 -5.45 10.70
CA TYR A 136 -6.29 -4.93 12.07
C TYR A 136 -5.05 -5.39 12.84
N LYS A 137 -4.75 -6.70 12.79
CA LYS A 137 -3.55 -7.26 13.43
C LYS A 137 -2.25 -6.65 12.88
N HIS A 138 -2.17 -6.50 11.54
CA HIS A 138 -1.02 -5.87 10.91
C HIS A 138 -0.88 -4.39 11.29
N ASN A 139 -1.97 -3.64 11.31
CA ASN A 139 -1.96 -2.24 11.73
C ASN A 139 -1.47 -2.09 13.18
N ILE A 140 -1.96 -2.91 14.12
CA ILE A 140 -1.47 -2.88 15.51
C ILE A 140 0.03 -3.15 15.55
N MET A 141 0.52 -4.18 14.89
CA MET A 141 1.94 -4.53 14.87
C MET A 141 2.80 -3.39 14.31
N PHE A 142 2.42 -2.82 13.17
CA PHE A 142 3.19 -1.74 12.53
C PHE A 142 3.16 -0.45 13.35
N VAL A 143 2.00 -0.04 13.85
CA VAL A 143 1.86 1.17 14.68
C VAL A 143 2.66 1.03 15.98
N SER A 144 2.57 -0.11 16.66
CA SER A 144 3.36 -0.36 17.88
C SER A 144 4.86 -0.27 17.64
N ASN A 145 5.34 -0.84 16.52
CA ASN A 145 6.74 -0.72 16.14
C ASN A 145 7.12 0.74 15.81
N GLN A 146 6.29 1.44 15.03
CA GLN A 146 6.52 2.83 14.65
C GLN A 146 6.62 3.75 15.88
N ILE A 147 5.69 3.62 16.83
CA ILE A 147 5.69 4.37 18.09
C ILE A 147 7.00 4.12 18.84
N LYS A 148 7.41 2.86 19.02
CA LYS A 148 8.66 2.50 19.70
C LYS A 148 9.89 3.20 19.10
N TYR A 149 9.98 3.27 17.78
CA TYR A 149 11.10 3.93 17.11
C TYR A 149 11.01 5.47 17.18
N LEU A 150 9.81 6.04 17.13
CA LEU A 150 9.59 7.48 17.33
C LEU A 150 9.98 7.90 18.75
N GLU A 151 9.56 7.15 19.78
CA GLU A 151 9.94 7.40 21.18
C GLU A 151 11.46 7.37 21.36
N LYS A 152 12.12 6.35 20.82
CA LYS A 152 13.58 6.26 20.83
C LYS A 152 14.25 7.45 20.14
N THR A 153 13.71 7.91 19.01
CA THR A 153 14.21 9.07 18.29
C THR A 153 14.05 10.34 19.14
N LEU A 154 12.91 10.51 19.81
CA LEU A 154 12.64 11.65 20.68
C LEU A 154 13.58 11.67 21.89
N GLU A 155 13.89 10.53 22.50
CA GLU A 155 14.86 10.42 23.57
C GLU A 155 16.26 10.88 23.13
N LEU A 156 16.69 10.45 21.95
CA LEU A 156 17.99 10.83 21.39
C LEU A 156 18.07 12.32 21.09
N VAL A 157 17.02 12.91 20.53
CA VAL A 157 16.95 14.35 20.27
C VAL A 157 17.03 15.15 21.59
N LYS A 158 16.35 14.70 22.66
CA LYS A 158 16.42 15.34 23.97
C LYS A 158 17.82 15.35 24.58
N HIS A 159 18.60 14.30 24.34
CA HIS A 159 19.94 14.18 24.87
C HIS A 159 21.03 14.79 23.97
N ASN A 160 20.63 15.40 22.84
CA ASN A 160 21.51 16.02 21.84
C ASN A 160 22.69 15.10 21.43
N PRO A 161 22.43 13.89 20.95
CA PRO A 161 23.44 12.90 20.64
C PRO A 161 24.35 13.36 19.50
N SER A 162 25.58 12.85 19.47
CA SER A 162 26.51 13.11 18.37
C SER A 162 25.95 12.65 17.03
N LYS A 163 26.37 13.28 15.93
CA LYS A 163 25.95 12.95 14.57
C LYS A 163 26.14 11.46 14.22
N PHE A 164 27.06 10.78 14.91
CA PHE A 164 27.35 9.36 14.73
C PHE A 164 26.25 8.45 15.31
N GLU A 165 25.56 8.86 16.37
CA GLU A 165 24.48 8.07 16.98
C GLU A 165 23.20 8.11 16.16
N TYR A 166 22.92 9.21 15.45
CA TYR A 166 21.80 9.30 14.51
C TYR A 166 21.90 8.26 13.38
N ASN A 167 23.11 7.97 12.89
CA ASN A 167 23.33 7.02 11.82
C ASN A 167 23.14 5.55 12.24
N LYS A 168 23.03 5.25 13.55
CA LYS A 168 22.78 3.88 14.07
C LYS A 168 21.29 3.56 14.19
N ILE A 169 20.40 4.51 13.95
CA ILE A 169 18.95 4.39 14.18
C ILE A 169 18.18 4.30 12.86
N ILE A 170 18.83 4.65 11.76
CA ILE A 170 18.27 4.60 10.41
C ILE A 170 18.51 3.20 9.80
#